data_c668c1ffa7cce5b023a634d1932c2080
#
_entry.id   c668c1ffa7cce5b023a634d1932c2080
#
_cell.length_a   1.000
_cell.length_b   1.000
_cell.length_c   1.000
_cell.angle_alpha   90.00
_cell.angle_beta   90.00
_cell.angle_gamma   90.00
#
_symmetry.space_group_name_H-M   'P 1'
#
loop_
_entity.id
_entity.type
_entity.pdbx_description
1 polymer ?
#
loop_
_entity_poly.entity_id
_entity_poly.type
_entity_poly.pdbx_seq_one_letter_code
_entity_poly.pdbx_strand_id
1 'polypeptide(L)'
;TRHDQIRHEAERPTRQAMRTMVGQSLRRQGEVAVTQLAAALTNPLYYSDLDAVGALARSALAAPDVRYVIVFDEEGKVVHDGSEDIAHYGRHMDDAMARQVIASKALHTQFDDRVMDVSMPILIGQERVGGVRIGYDMQAMRRFQEQSVERLRSRLDTLGQRHVIWIGLLGAGLLVFGALSLWLIQRLLVRPIRRLAESAQEIEAGHFDTTTPADGRNDQVGDLMRAF
;
A
#
# COMPACT_ATOMS: atom_id res chain seq x y z
N THR A 1 9.09 21.48 20.78
CA THR A 1 7.86 22.00 21.37
C THR A 1 6.93 22.73 20.38
N ARG A 2 7.42 23.62 19.50
CA ARG A 2 6.55 24.32 18.51
C ARG A 2 6.48 23.59 17.17
N HIS A 3 7.44 22.75 16.86
CA HIS A 3 7.48 21.91 15.64
C HIS A 3 6.56 20.67 15.73
N ASP A 4 6.31 20.15 16.93
CA ASP A 4 5.42 18.98 17.09
C ASP A 4 3.94 19.35 16.96
N GLN A 5 3.55 20.56 17.36
CA GLN A 5 2.17 21.03 17.20
C GLN A 5 1.78 21.23 15.73
N ILE A 6 2.68 21.72 14.90
CA ILE A 6 2.41 21.94 13.45
C ILE A 6 2.27 20.60 12.70
N ARG A 7 2.99 19.56 13.08
CA ARG A 7 2.82 18.21 12.51
C ARG A 7 1.48 17.58 12.87
N HIS A 8 1.01 17.75 14.11
CA HIS A 8 -0.28 17.21 14.55
C HIS A 8 -1.49 17.93 13.93
N GLU A 9 -1.39 19.21 13.61
CA GLU A 9 -2.48 19.94 12.93
C GLU A 9 -2.59 19.65 11.43
N ALA A 10 -1.47 19.37 10.75
CA ALA A 10 -1.48 19.02 9.33
C ALA A 10 -1.95 17.57 9.05
N GLU A 11 -1.84 16.66 10.02
CA GLU A 11 -2.27 15.26 9.85
C GLU A 11 -3.78 15.03 10.03
N ARG A 12 -4.47 15.91 10.76
CA ARG A 12 -5.91 15.78 11.05
C ARG A 12 -6.80 15.88 9.80
N PRO A 13 -6.65 16.88 8.90
CA PRO A 13 -7.49 16.99 7.73
C PRO A 13 -7.25 15.85 6.73
N THR A 14 -6.03 15.35 6.61
CA THR A 14 -5.69 14.24 5.71
C THR A 14 -6.32 12.92 6.16
N ARG A 15 -6.31 12.64 7.46
CA ARG A 15 -6.96 11.45 8.03
C ARG A 15 -8.48 11.51 7.93
N GLN A 16 -9.07 12.69 8.07
CA GLN A 16 -10.51 12.87 7.96
C GLN A 16 -10.99 12.77 6.50
N ALA A 17 -10.25 13.37 5.57
CA ALA A 17 -10.51 13.23 4.12
C ALA A 17 -10.37 11.78 3.65
N MET A 18 -9.35 11.06 4.13
CA MET A 18 -9.15 9.65 3.82
C MET A 18 -10.26 8.75 4.40
N ARG A 19 -10.73 9.02 5.62
CA ARG A 19 -11.89 8.31 6.19
C ARG A 19 -13.17 8.54 5.38
N THR A 20 -13.38 9.75 4.90
CA THR A 20 -14.56 10.10 4.08
C THR A 20 -14.50 9.44 2.70
N MET A 21 -13.35 9.47 2.04
CA MET A 21 -13.16 8.81 0.73
C MET A 21 -13.32 7.28 0.83
N VAL A 22 -12.77 6.68 1.86
CA VAL A 22 -12.88 5.25 2.09
C VAL A 22 -14.34 4.86 2.36
N GLY A 23 -15.04 5.60 3.23
CA GLY A 23 -16.46 5.37 3.50
C GLY A 23 -17.33 5.49 2.24
N GLN A 24 -17.04 6.43 1.35
CA GLN A 24 -17.74 6.59 0.07
C GLN A 24 -17.46 5.43 -0.90
N SER A 25 -16.22 4.94 -0.97
CA SER A 25 -15.86 3.80 -1.80
C SER A 25 -16.60 2.53 -1.37
N LEU A 26 -16.63 2.27 -0.07
CA LEU A 26 -17.30 1.12 0.52
C LEU A 26 -18.81 1.16 0.32
N ARG A 27 -19.41 2.33 0.54
CA ARG A 27 -20.82 2.55 0.26
C ARG A 27 -21.14 2.23 -1.19
N ARG A 28 -20.38 2.76 -2.14
CA ARG A 28 -20.59 2.50 -3.58
C ARG A 28 -20.46 1.01 -3.91
N GLN A 29 -19.47 0.33 -3.33
CA GLN A 29 -19.29 -1.11 -3.53
C GLN A 29 -20.48 -1.91 -3.01
N GLY A 30 -21.00 -1.59 -1.81
CA GLY A 30 -22.18 -2.21 -1.25
C GLY A 30 -23.45 -1.94 -2.07
N GLU A 31 -23.61 -0.70 -2.55
CA GLU A 31 -24.72 -0.29 -3.41
C GLU A 31 -24.73 -1.06 -4.75
N VAL A 32 -23.57 -1.24 -5.36
CA VAL A 32 -23.42 -2.05 -6.59
C VAL A 32 -23.74 -3.52 -6.32
N ALA A 33 -23.20 -4.08 -5.25
CA ALA A 33 -23.40 -5.49 -4.91
C ALA A 33 -24.89 -5.81 -4.63
N VAL A 34 -25.58 -4.99 -3.84
CA VAL A 34 -26.99 -5.20 -3.55
C VAL A 34 -27.88 -5.02 -4.79
N THR A 35 -27.52 -4.09 -5.67
CA THR A 35 -28.24 -3.89 -6.94
C THR A 35 -28.11 -5.10 -7.87
N GLN A 36 -26.89 -5.65 -7.99
CA GLN A 36 -26.65 -6.86 -8.78
C GLN A 36 -27.37 -8.07 -8.19
N LEU A 37 -27.33 -8.23 -6.87
CA LEU A 37 -28.03 -9.31 -6.19
C LEU A 37 -29.55 -9.18 -6.35
N ALA A 38 -30.11 -7.98 -6.21
CA ALA A 38 -31.53 -7.73 -6.43
C ALA A 38 -31.97 -8.09 -7.85
N ALA A 39 -31.19 -7.73 -8.85
CA ALA A 39 -31.47 -8.09 -10.25
C ALA A 39 -31.41 -9.61 -10.46
N ALA A 40 -30.45 -10.31 -9.87
CA ALA A 40 -30.36 -11.77 -9.94
C ALA A 40 -31.51 -12.49 -9.21
N LEU A 41 -31.99 -11.92 -8.11
CA LEU A 41 -33.10 -12.47 -7.29
C LEU A 41 -34.49 -12.24 -7.89
N THR A 42 -34.65 -11.36 -8.88
CA THR A 42 -35.95 -10.97 -9.41
C THR A 42 -36.76 -12.16 -9.87
N ASN A 43 -36.26 -13.00 -10.75
CA ASN A 43 -36.94 -14.18 -11.25
C ASN A 43 -37.11 -15.28 -10.18
N PRO A 44 -36.03 -15.68 -9.44
CA PRO A 44 -36.18 -16.67 -8.39
C PRO A 44 -37.22 -16.31 -7.33
N LEU A 45 -37.26 -15.05 -6.92
CA LEU A 45 -38.22 -14.60 -5.91
C LEU A 45 -39.66 -14.60 -6.44
N TYR A 46 -39.86 -14.16 -7.68
CA TYR A 46 -41.14 -14.13 -8.34
C TYR A 46 -41.78 -15.54 -8.50
N TYR A 47 -40.92 -16.51 -8.88
CA TYR A 47 -41.37 -17.90 -9.03
C TYR A 47 -41.31 -18.72 -7.73
N SER A 48 -40.98 -18.10 -6.61
CA SER A 48 -40.84 -18.76 -5.29
C SER A 48 -39.83 -19.91 -5.31
N ASP A 49 -38.77 -19.78 -6.13
CA ASP A 49 -37.68 -20.75 -6.20
C ASP A 49 -36.69 -20.50 -5.03
N LEU A 50 -37.01 -21.11 -3.88
CA LEU A 50 -36.26 -20.95 -2.65
C LEU A 50 -34.85 -21.49 -2.76
N ASP A 51 -34.58 -22.51 -3.56
CA ASP A 51 -33.26 -23.08 -3.77
C ASP A 51 -32.36 -22.10 -4.51
N ALA A 52 -32.85 -21.48 -5.59
CA ALA A 52 -32.13 -20.46 -6.32
C ALA A 52 -31.91 -19.19 -5.49
N VAL A 53 -32.94 -18.74 -4.74
CA VAL A 53 -32.81 -17.61 -3.79
C VAL A 53 -31.78 -17.91 -2.75
N GLY A 54 -31.77 -19.11 -2.17
CA GLY A 54 -30.79 -19.54 -1.18
C GLY A 54 -29.37 -19.62 -1.72
N ALA A 55 -29.20 -20.12 -2.94
CA ALA A 55 -27.88 -20.18 -3.60
C ALA A 55 -27.27 -18.79 -3.80
N LEU A 56 -28.08 -17.83 -4.26
CA LEU A 56 -27.65 -16.43 -4.44
C LEU A 56 -27.35 -15.76 -3.11
N ALA A 57 -28.20 -15.94 -2.09
CA ALA A 57 -28.00 -15.39 -0.76
C ALA A 57 -26.72 -15.94 -0.10
N ARG A 58 -26.47 -17.26 -0.20
CA ARG A 58 -25.22 -17.89 0.30
C ARG A 58 -23.99 -17.38 -0.42
N SER A 59 -24.06 -17.20 -1.73
CA SER A 59 -22.94 -16.65 -2.52
C SER A 59 -22.59 -15.24 -2.06
N ALA A 60 -23.58 -14.39 -1.80
CA ALA A 60 -23.34 -13.04 -1.29
C ALA A 60 -22.83 -13.05 0.16
N LEU A 61 -23.33 -13.96 1.00
CA LEU A 61 -22.90 -14.11 2.40
C LEU A 61 -21.46 -14.61 2.52
N ALA A 62 -20.91 -15.28 1.52
CA ALA A 62 -19.55 -15.79 1.51
C ALA A 62 -18.49 -14.69 1.38
N ALA A 63 -18.84 -13.46 1.04
CA ALA A 63 -17.90 -12.34 0.99
C ALA A 63 -17.39 -12.00 2.41
N PRO A 64 -16.07 -11.76 2.57
CA PRO A 64 -15.42 -11.70 3.90
C PRO A 64 -15.85 -10.54 4.79
N ASP A 65 -16.44 -9.50 4.22
CA ASP A 65 -16.91 -8.30 4.88
C ASP A 65 -18.44 -8.27 5.07
N VAL A 66 -19.15 -9.28 4.54
CA VAL A 66 -20.60 -9.43 4.70
C VAL A 66 -20.91 -10.14 6.00
N ARG A 67 -21.75 -9.52 6.81
CA ARG A 67 -22.22 -10.04 8.10
C ARG A 67 -23.51 -10.80 7.98
N TYR A 68 -24.42 -10.32 7.13
CA TYR A 68 -25.70 -10.96 6.85
C TYR A 68 -26.23 -10.58 5.47
N VAL A 69 -27.05 -11.45 4.93
CA VAL A 69 -27.87 -11.21 3.74
C VAL A 69 -29.29 -11.61 4.09
N ILE A 70 -30.26 -10.76 3.82
CA ILE A 70 -31.68 -11.07 4.05
C ILE A 70 -32.46 -10.77 2.79
N VAL A 71 -33.12 -11.79 2.25
CA VAL A 71 -34.10 -11.66 1.19
C VAL A 71 -35.48 -11.72 1.84
N PHE A 72 -36.36 -10.78 1.50
CA PHE A 72 -37.67 -10.63 2.11
C PHE A 72 -38.75 -10.39 1.06
N ASP A 73 -40.00 -10.73 1.39
CA ASP A 73 -41.17 -10.55 0.54
C ASP A 73 -41.70 -9.10 0.57
N GLU A 74 -42.79 -8.85 -0.13
CA GLU A 74 -43.46 -7.55 -0.20
C GLU A 74 -43.96 -7.03 1.15
N GLU A 75 -44.29 -7.95 2.08
CA GLU A 75 -44.72 -7.62 3.44
C GLU A 75 -43.56 -7.41 4.42
N GLY A 76 -42.32 -7.64 3.99
CA GLY A 76 -41.11 -7.54 4.84
C GLY A 76 -40.87 -8.80 5.68
N LYS A 77 -41.43 -9.93 5.31
CA LYS A 77 -41.13 -11.23 5.93
C LYS A 77 -39.89 -11.85 5.30
N VAL A 78 -39.07 -12.48 6.12
CA VAL A 78 -37.84 -13.15 5.66
C VAL A 78 -38.17 -14.35 4.79
N VAL A 79 -37.68 -14.38 3.57
CA VAL A 79 -37.75 -15.50 2.63
C VAL A 79 -36.49 -16.37 2.73
N HIS A 80 -35.32 -15.75 2.82
CA HIS A 80 -34.05 -16.46 2.96
C HIS A 80 -32.96 -15.54 3.55
N ASP A 81 -32.08 -16.13 4.36
CA ASP A 81 -30.98 -15.42 4.99
C ASP A 81 -29.56 -15.97 4.62
N GLY A 82 -29.52 -16.91 3.68
CA GLY A 82 -28.30 -17.59 3.26
C GLY A 82 -27.89 -18.75 4.16
N SER A 83 -28.53 -18.97 5.31
CA SER A 83 -28.29 -20.12 6.18
C SER A 83 -28.99 -21.40 5.68
N GLU A 84 -28.58 -22.56 6.20
CA GLU A 84 -29.26 -23.83 5.87
C GLU A 84 -30.63 -23.94 6.52
N ASP A 85 -30.77 -23.48 7.75
CA ASP A 85 -31.98 -23.66 8.55
C ASP A 85 -33.02 -22.55 8.42
N ILE A 86 -32.66 -21.41 7.82
CA ILE A 86 -33.53 -20.22 7.66
C ILE A 86 -34.34 -19.92 8.91
N ALA A 87 -33.71 -19.74 10.05
CA ALA A 87 -34.34 -19.68 11.37
C ALA A 87 -35.46 -18.62 11.50
N HIS A 88 -35.45 -17.61 10.63
CA HIS A 88 -36.43 -16.51 10.63
C HIS A 88 -37.41 -16.57 9.46
N TYR A 89 -37.51 -17.68 8.73
CA TYR A 89 -38.43 -17.84 7.60
C TYR A 89 -39.85 -17.45 7.97
N GLY A 90 -40.48 -16.62 7.13
CA GLY A 90 -41.87 -16.15 7.31
C GLY A 90 -42.06 -15.15 8.45
N ARG A 91 -41.01 -14.79 9.21
CA ARG A 91 -41.08 -13.77 10.26
C ARG A 91 -40.81 -12.39 9.68
N HIS A 92 -41.55 -11.39 10.19
CA HIS A 92 -41.20 -9.99 9.88
C HIS A 92 -39.85 -9.63 10.42
N MET A 93 -39.11 -8.86 9.62
CA MET A 93 -37.88 -8.20 10.11
C MET A 93 -38.29 -7.19 11.19
N ASP A 94 -37.67 -7.30 12.38
CA ASP A 94 -38.03 -6.51 13.57
C ASP A 94 -36.83 -5.70 14.13
N ASP A 95 -35.67 -5.77 13.46
CA ASP A 95 -34.52 -5.00 13.87
C ASP A 95 -34.67 -3.48 13.63
N ALA A 96 -33.83 -2.68 14.28
CA ALA A 96 -33.96 -1.23 14.27
C ALA A 96 -33.92 -0.60 12.86
N MET A 97 -33.25 -1.25 11.92
CA MET A 97 -33.10 -0.79 10.53
C MET A 97 -34.22 -1.28 9.61
N ALA A 98 -34.93 -2.33 9.98
CA ALA A 98 -35.93 -3.01 9.16
C ALA A 98 -37.04 -2.07 8.66
N ARG A 99 -37.52 -1.17 9.51
CA ARG A 99 -38.59 -0.23 9.17
C ARG A 99 -38.27 0.63 7.95
N GLN A 100 -37.02 1.16 7.87
CA GLN A 100 -36.60 2.00 6.76
C GLN A 100 -36.39 1.18 5.49
N VAL A 101 -35.89 -0.04 5.62
CA VAL A 101 -35.77 -1.01 4.51
C VAL A 101 -37.10 -1.33 3.87
N ILE A 102 -38.12 -1.67 4.70
CA ILE A 102 -39.45 -2.01 4.21
C ILE A 102 -40.11 -0.80 3.57
N ALA A 103 -39.97 0.39 4.14
CA ALA A 103 -40.56 1.61 3.62
C ALA A 103 -39.87 2.16 2.36
N SER A 104 -38.64 1.77 2.11
CA SER A 104 -37.85 2.29 1.00
C SER A 104 -38.33 1.75 -0.35
N LYS A 105 -38.52 2.66 -1.32
CA LYS A 105 -38.89 2.36 -2.71
C LYS A 105 -37.73 2.32 -3.68
N ALA A 106 -36.54 2.59 -3.20
CA ALA A 106 -35.33 2.64 -3.98
C ALA A 106 -34.15 2.12 -3.15
N LEU A 107 -32.95 2.09 -3.75
CA LEU A 107 -31.72 1.80 -3.06
C LEU A 107 -31.60 2.66 -1.79
N HIS A 108 -31.39 2.02 -0.67
CA HIS A 108 -31.26 2.67 0.62
C HIS A 108 -30.02 2.18 1.37
N THR A 109 -29.24 3.11 1.91
CA THR A 109 -28.06 2.82 2.72
C THR A 109 -28.19 3.49 4.07
N GLN A 110 -28.02 2.72 5.13
CA GLN A 110 -28.04 3.20 6.50
C GLN A 110 -26.84 2.64 7.29
N PHE A 111 -26.52 3.30 8.38
CA PHE A 111 -25.36 2.96 9.18
C PHE A 111 -25.73 2.83 10.65
N ASP A 112 -25.13 1.84 11.29
CA ASP A 112 -25.03 1.68 12.72
C ASP A 112 -23.55 1.72 13.11
N ASP A 113 -23.24 1.71 14.42
CA ASP A 113 -21.87 1.72 14.94
C ASP A 113 -20.98 0.56 14.41
N ARG A 114 -21.61 -0.55 14.03
CA ARG A 114 -20.93 -1.79 13.63
C ARG A 114 -21.24 -2.23 12.20
N VAL A 115 -22.33 -1.78 11.63
CA VAL A 115 -22.88 -2.32 10.38
C VAL A 115 -23.20 -1.19 9.42
N MET A 116 -22.82 -1.35 8.17
CA MET A 116 -23.40 -0.63 7.04
C MET A 116 -24.45 -1.55 6.40
N ASP A 117 -25.70 -1.14 6.42
CA ASP A 117 -26.82 -1.89 5.83
C ASP A 117 -27.22 -1.24 4.51
N VAL A 118 -27.22 -2.02 3.45
CA VAL A 118 -27.59 -1.57 2.10
C VAL A 118 -28.72 -2.44 1.61
N SER A 119 -29.81 -1.84 1.19
CA SER A 119 -31.01 -2.56 0.73
C SER A 119 -31.51 -2.06 -0.61
N MET A 120 -32.12 -2.97 -1.37
CA MET A 120 -32.69 -2.70 -2.67
C MET A 120 -34.06 -3.41 -2.77
N PRO A 121 -35.15 -2.70 -3.11
CA PRO A 121 -36.41 -3.35 -3.44
C PRO A 121 -36.29 -4.11 -4.76
N ILE A 122 -36.99 -5.24 -4.86
CA ILE A 122 -37.10 -6.02 -6.08
C ILE A 122 -38.47 -5.76 -6.69
N LEU A 123 -38.46 -5.23 -7.91
CA LEU A 123 -39.65 -4.79 -8.62
C LEU A 123 -39.82 -5.59 -9.92
N ILE A 124 -41.09 -5.89 -10.27
CA ILE A 124 -41.46 -6.38 -11.59
C ILE A 124 -42.46 -5.37 -12.17
N GLY A 125 -42.00 -4.62 -13.19
CA GLY A 125 -42.72 -3.44 -13.65
C GLY A 125 -42.75 -2.36 -12.56
N GLN A 126 -43.94 -2.08 -12.03
CA GLN A 126 -44.09 -1.12 -10.91
C GLN A 126 -44.51 -1.80 -9.59
N GLU A 127 -44.66 -3.11 -9.60
CA GLU A 127 -45.08 -3.89 -8.45
C GLU A 127 -43.86 -4.41 -7.68
N ARG A 128 -43.87 -4.24 -6.37
CA ARG A 128 -42.82 -4.76 -5.48
C ARG A 128 -43.13 -6.22 -5.16
N VAL A 129 -42.19 -7.10 -5.46
CA VAL A 129 -42.28 -8.53 -5.14
C VAL A 129 -41.45 -8.89 -3.89
N GLY A 130 -40.69 -7.97 -3.39
CA GLY A 130 -39.86 -8.14 -2.20
C GLY A 130 -38.69 -7.20 -2.16
N GLY A 131 -37.59 -7.66 -1.57
CA GLY A 131 -36.32 -6.92 -1.52
C GLY A 131 -35.18 -7.75 -0.96
N VAL A 132 -34.00 -7.18 -1.02
CA VAL A 132 -32.79 -7.74 -0.43
C VAL A 132 -32.05 -6.67 0.34
N ARG A 133 -31.44 -7.07 1.45
CA ARG A 133 -30.54 -6.26 2.24
C ARG A 133 -29.27 -7.02 2.54
N ILE A 134 -28.16 -6.29 2.52
CA ILE A 134 -26.82 -6.80 2.86
C ILE A 134 -26.26 -5.94 3.97
N GLY A 135 -25.85 -6.57 5.07
CA GLY A 135 -25.15 -5.93 6.16
C GLY A 135 -23.66 -6.18 6.06
N TYR A 136 -22.86 -5.12 6.06
CA TYR A 136 -21.40 -5.16 6.02
C TYR A 136 -20.81 -4.87 7.39
N ASP A 137 -19.85 -5.68 7.83
CA ASP A 137 -19.14 -5.46 9.10
C ASP A 137 -18.12 -4.34 8.97
N MET A 138 -18.43 -3.20 9.55
CA MET A 138 -17.56 -2.02 9.52
C MET A 138 -16.23 -2.22 10.25
N GLN A 139 -16.16 -3.13 11.21
CA GLN A 139 -14.93 -3.42 11.95
C GLN A 139 -14.00 -4.35 11.15
N ALA A 140 -14.55 -5.40 10.53
CA ALA A 140 -13.80 -6.28 9.64
C ALA A 140 -13.18 -5.48 8.49
N MET A 141 -13.95 -4.58 7.90
CA MET A 141 -13.58 -3.69 6.84
C MET A 141 -12.44 -2.74 7.23
N ARG A 142 -12.50 -2.14 8.43
CA ARG A 142 -11.41 -1.30 8.97
C ARG A 142 -10.12 -2.09 9.17
N ARG A 143 -10.22 -3.29 9.75
CA ARG A 143 -9.06 -4.18 9.98
C ARG A 143 -8.38 -4.59 8.68
N PHE A 144 -9.15 -4.93 7.66
CA PHE A 144 -8.62 -5.29 6.34
C PHE A 144 -7.85 -4.13 5.70
N GLN A 145 -8.34 -2.90 5.84
CA GLN A 145 -7.67 -1.70 5.33
C GLN A 145 -6.38 -1.40 6.11
N GLU A 146 -6.39 -1.49 7.43
CA GLU A 146 -5.20 -1.29 8.25
C GLU A 146 -4.10 -2.30 7.91
N GLN A 147 -4.45 -3.56 7.74
CA GLN A 147 -3.51 -4.62 7.32
C GLN A 147 -2.97 -4.42 5.90
N SER A 148 -3.78 -3.91 4.98
CA SER A 148 -3.35 -3.66 3.60
C SER A 148 -2.38 -2.48 3.51
N VAL A 149 -2.61 -1.43 4.27
CA VAL A 149 -1.70 -0.27 4.37
C VAL A 149 -0.37 -0.67 5.04
N GLU A 150 -0.42 -1.49 6.09
CA GLU A 150 0.78 -1.96 6.79
C GLU A 150 1.65 -2.87 5.91
N ARG A 151 1.03 -3.76 5.12
CA ARG A 151 1.76 -4.59 4.13
C ARG A 151 2.42 -3.77 3.02
N LEU A 152 1.81 -2.67 2.60
CA LEU A 152 2.42 -1.74 1.64
C LEU A 152 3.60 -0.98 2.26
N ARG A 153 3.45 -0.49 3.50
CA ARG A 153 4.53 0.18 4.23
C ARG A 153 5.73 -0.73 4.45
N SER A 154 5.51 -1.95 4.90
CA SER A 154 6.61 -2.89 5.15
C SER A 154 7.38 -3.28 3.88
N ARG A 155 6.73 -3.30 2.72
CA ARG A 155 7.42 -3.51 1.43
C ARG A 155 8.23 -2.30 0.98
N LEU A 156 7.77 -1.09 1.28
CA LEU A 156 8.51 0.14 0.96
C LEU A 156 9.72 0.35 1.88
N ASP A 157 9.61 0.02 3.16
CA ASP A 157 10.71 0.11 4.12
C ASP A 157 11.87 -0.85 3.81
N THR A 158 11.56 -2.07 3.37
CA THR A 158 12.59 -3.05 2.95
C THR A 158 13.32 -2.64 1.68
N LEU A 159 12.68 -1.95 0.76
CA LEU A 159 13.32 -1.41 -0.44
C LEU A 159 14.20 -0.20 -0.12
N GLY A 160 13.74 0.70 0.77
CA GLY A 160 14.48 1.89 1.17
C GLY A 160 15.80 1.56 1.92
N GLN A 161 15.77 0.63 2.85
CA GLN A 161 16.95 0.25 3.64
C GLN A 161 18.06 -0.38 2.80
N ARG A 162 17.74 -1.20 1.81
CA ARG A 162 18.74 -1.79 0.91
C ARG A 162 19.42 -0.75 0.04
N HIS A 163 18.69 0.25 -0.46
CA HIS A 163 19.29 1.32 -1.27
C HIS A 163 20.23 2.21 -0.48
N VAL A 164 19.91 2.54 0.77
CA VAL A 164 20.78 3.35 1.64
C VAL A 164 22.12 2.63 1.90
N ILE A 165 22.09 1.32 2.14
CA ILE A 165 23.31 0.52 2.34
C ILE A 165 24.19 0.50 1.08
N TRP A 166 23.58 0.30 -0.10
CA TRP A 166 24.33 0.30 -1.36
C TRP A 166 24.93 1.67 -1.71
N ILE A 167 24.20 2.75 -1.45
CA ILE A 167 24.70 4.12 -1.63
C ILE A 167 25.85 4.40 -0.67
N GLY A 168 25.74 3.97 0.58
CA GLY A 168 26.82 4.09 1.57
C GLY A 168 28.09 3.31 1.17
N LEU A 169 27.94 2.08 0.68
CA LEU A 169 29.03 1.25 0.18
C LEU A 169 29.72 1.86 -1.06
N LEU A 170 28.95 2.36 -2.01
CA LEU A 170 29.49 3.06 -3.18
C LEU A 170 30.24 4.34 -2.79
N GLY A 171 29.70 5.14 -1.87
CA GLY A 171 30.35 6.34 -1.36
C GLY A 171 31.67 6.03 -0.64
N ALA A 172 31.68 5.02 0.22
CA ALA A 172 32.90 4.58 0.90
C ALA A 172 33.93 4.03 -0.10
N GLY A 173 33.53 3.25 -1.09
CA GLY A 173 34.40 2.76 -2.15
C GLY A 173 35.06 3.90 -2.96
N LEU A 174 34.29 4.93 -3.28
CA LEU A 174 34.79 6.10 -4.01
C LEU A 174 35.86 6.90 -3.19
N LEU A 175 35.62 7.05 -1.89
CA LEU A 175 36.57 7.70 -0.98
C LEU A 175 37.89 6.92 -0.87
N VAL A 176 37.81 5.59 -0.71
CA VAL A 176 38.96 4.72 -0.66
C VAL A 176 39.76 4.77 -1.97
N PHE A 177 39.08 4.73 -3.10
CA PHE A 177 39.69 4.82 -4.42
C PHE A 177 40.39 6.18 -4.63
N GLY A 178 39.74 7.27 -4.23
CA GLY A 178 40.31 8.61 -4.29
C GLY A 178 41.57 8.75 -3.42
N ALA A 179 41.52 8.25 -2.18
CA ALA A 179 42.66 8.25 -1.28
C ALA A 179 43.84 7.41 -1.81
N LEU A 180 43.54 6.23 -2.36
CA LEU A 180 44.53 5.35 -2.97
C LEU A 180 45.17 5.98 -4.21
N SER A 181 44.37 6.62 -5.06
CA SER A 181 44.85 7.33 -6.24
C SER A 181 45.77 8.49 -5.87
N LEU A 182 45.43 9.30 -4.89
CA LEU A 182 46.28 10.40 -4.37
C LEU A 182 47.57 9.86 -3.78
N TRP A 183 47.53 8.78 -3.01
CA TRP A 183 48.70 8.14 -2.45
C TRP A 183 49.65 7.60 -3.55
N LEU A 184 49.09 6.99 -4.59
CA LEU A 184 49.82 6.46 -5.73
C LEU A 184 50.55 7.59 -6.50
N ILE A 185 49.81 8.68 -6.77
CA ILE A 185 50.39 9.86 -7.45
C ILE A 185 51.52 10.47 -6.64
N GLN A 186 51.33 10.63 -5.34
CA GLN A 186 52.40 11.14 -4.47
C GLN A 186 53.63 10.24 -4.46
N ARG A 187 53.44 8.93 -4.43
CA ARG A 187 54.53 7.96 -4.35
C ARG A 187 55.26 7.76 -5.68
N LEU A 188 54.53 7.74 -6.80
CA LEU A 188 55.06 7.38 -8.12
C LEU A 188 55.53 8.59 -8.93
N LEU A 189 54.93 9.77 -8.74
CA LEU A 189 55.27 10.96 -9.50
C LEU A 189 55.94 12.05 -8.63
N VAL A 190 55.25 12.45 -7.57
CA VAL A 190 55.69 13.65 -6.82
C VAL A 190 57.04 13.44 -6.12
N ARG A 191 57.23 12.32 -5.45
CA ARG A 191 58.47 12.02 -4.73
C ARG A 191 59.69 11.90 -5.64
N PRO A 192 59.63 11.16 -6.77
CA PRO A 192 60.77 11.08 -7.70
C PRO A 192 61.11 12.43 -8.32
N ILE A 193 60.11 13.18 -8.77
CA ILE A 193 60.33 14.50 -9.38
C ILE A 193 61.00 15.47 -8.38
N ARG A 194 60.52 15.45 -7.12
CA ARG A 194 61.11 16.29 -6.08
C ARG A 194 62.58 15.95 -5.79
N ARG A 195 62.92 14.66 -5.76
CA ARG A 195 64.32 14.20 -5.60
C ARG A 195 65.24 14.66 -6.75
N LEU A 196 64.70 14.59 -8.00
CA LEU A 196 65.47 15.11 -9.16
C LEU A 196 65.62 16.59 -9.10
N ALA A 197 64.62 17.36 -8.67
CA ALA A 197 64.79 18.81 -8.50
C ALA A 197 65.77 19.17 -7.38
N GLU A 198 65.79 18.45 -6.28
CA GLU A 198 66.71 18.62 -5.19
C GLU A 198 68.15 18.30 -5.64
N SER A 199 68.33 17.20 -6.40
CA SER A 199 69.65 16.85 -6.95
C SER A 199 70.12 17.87 -7.98
N ALA A 200 69.28 18.44 -8.81
CA ALA A 200 69.67 19.49 -9.76
C ALA A 200 70.07 20.79 -9.07
N GLN A 201 69.45 21.17 -7.96
CA GLN A 201 69.85 22.31 -7.15
C GLN A 201 71.22 22.12 -6.44
N GLU A 202 71.50 20.89 -5.99
CA GLU A 202 72.78 20.56 -5.38
C GLU A 202 73.96 20.65 -6.40
N ILE A 203 73.74 20.23 -7.66
CA ILE A 203 74.69 20.38 -8.75
C ILE A 203 74.92 21.86 -9.07
N GLU A 204 73.85 22.69 -9.08
CA GLU A 204 74.02 24.15 -9.31
C GLU A 204 74.75 24.85 -8.18
N ALA A 205 74.64 24.31 -6.95
CA ALA A 205 75.44 24.81 -5.80
C ALA A 205 76.93 24.33 -5.76
N GLY A 206 77.40 23.59 -6.78
CA GLY A 206 78.78 23.19 -6.91
C GLY A 206 79.20 21.92 -6.15
N HIS A 207 78.27 21.15 -5.64
CA HIS A 207 78.49 19.87 -4.98
C HIS A 207 78.37 18.72 -5.97
N PHE A 208 79.46 18.28 -6.59
CA PHE A 208 79.50 17.25 -7.65
C PHE A 208 79.58 15.81 -7.11
N ASP A 209 79.43 15.59 -5.81
CA ASP A 209 79.67 14.26 -5.19
C ASP A 209 78.34 13.50 -4.82
N THR A 210 77.25 13.84 -5.44
CA THR A 210 76.02 13.17 -5.20
C THR A 210 75.76 12.04 -6.19
N THR A 211 76.03 10.82 -5.77
CA THR A 211 75.54 9.60 -6.48
C THR A 211 74.05 9.52 -6.46
N THR A 212 73.46 9.77 -7.59
CA THR A 212 71.95 9.54 -7.78
C THR A 212 71.65 8.08 -7.56
N PRO A 213 70.77 7.70 -6.62
CA PRO A 213 70.45 6.31 -6.42
C PRO A 213 69.73 5.79 -7.67
N ALA A 214 70.33 4.82 -8.34
CA ALA A 214 69.74 4.11 -9.47
C ALA A 214 68.54 3.33 -8.98
N ASP A 215 67.35 3.91 -9.13
CA ASP A 215 66.07 3.20 -8.88
C ASP A 215 65.84 2.28 -10.08
N GLY A 216 65.72 0.97 -9.87
CA GLY A 216 65.60 -0.07 -10.90
C GLY A 216 64.27 -0.01 -11.71
N ARG A 217 63.75 1.17 -12.00
CA ARG A 217 62.53 1.39 -12.77
C ARG A 217 62.79 1.38 -14.28
N ASN A 218 62.01 0.60 -15.02
CA ASN A 218 62.04 0.51 -16.47
C ASN A 218 60.94 1.36 -17.15
N ASP A 219 60.72 2.59 -16.67
CA ASP A 219 59.77 3.54 -17.25
C ASP A 219 60.50 4.84 -17.69
N GLN A 220 59.77 5.74 -18.37
CA GLN A 220 60.31 7.02 -18.86
C GLN A 220 60.95 7.88 -17.77
N VAL A 221 60.51 7.75 -16.52
CA VAL A 221 61.11 8.44 -15.35
C VAL A 221 62.45 7.78 -14.98
N GLY A 222 62.55 6.44 -15.09
CA GLY A 222 63.79 5.70 -14.91
C GLY A 222 64.82 6.02 -16.00
N ASP A 223 64.41 6.24 -17.24
CA ASP A 223 65.27 6.67 -18.34
C ASP A 223 65.78 8.08 -18.11
N LEU A 224 64.99 9.00 -17.59
CA LEU A 224 65.38 10.33 -17.23
C LEU A 224 66.42 10.33 -16.06
N MET A 225 66.24 9.48 -15.05
CA MET A 225 67.13 9.29 -13.93
C MET A 225 68.52 8.71 -14.33
N ARG A 226 68.56 7.90 -15.42
CA ARG A 226 69.81 7.36 -15.95
C ARG A 226 70.61 8.36 -16.83
N ALA A 227 69.93 9.38 -17.33
CA ALA A 227 70.47 10.41 -18.18
C ALA A 227 71.18 11.56 -17.40
N PHE A 228 70.94 11.62 -16.10
CA PHE A 228 71.59 12.56 -15.16
C PHE A 228 72.67 11.86 -14.33
#